data_7e43b7a8f379733466e275a7c99e8ccc
#
_entry.id   7e43b7a8f379733466e275a7c99e8ccc
#
_cell.length_a   1.000
_cell.length_b   1.000
_cell.length_c   1.000
_cell.angle_alpha   90.00
_cell.angle_beta   90.00
_cell.angle_gamma   90.00
#
_symmetry.space_group_name_H-M   'P 1'
#
loop_
_entity.id
_entity.type
_entity.pdbx_description
1 polymer ?
#
loop_
_entity_poly.entity_id
_entity_poly.type
_entity_poly.pdbx_seq_one_letter_code
_entity_poly.pdbx_strand_id
1 'polypeptide(L)'
;MVQVGKANTTVEAILALEGKTLAEIKADATMKATWEAVLKFWQTEPNEELDFFVTQYTYPQMDFSEVGYFVGDNEYELVMVIDGTLNPLDAEGNLAYEAGYYFSNWPLVKKDLWERCEDQSKTPYANSYCTTLEKSASWGPYKLTNYQTDKTYTVSRNTEWYGYGLDQYALQYQTDTIVTNKIAEWKSAWEAFQLGQLDGIGMDVTIAQDYRTSRQAYFTPETYTFDLNLQSVAKSRTDKRNNILLNYADFRKAISLSLDRDDYCAKNNPSSQAALGLLNSMYYYDVENGKVYRESTQAKEAILNAYGATKNADGSWKVGTATYTDIDEALDAMTGYNVSLARELVDKAVDAAIAAGDYTQGEKVVLTYGIAEQTANTDRVKNWFQSAFDEMTKGTKLQGLVKIEDFIFSDKTWSEQFENGEYDLCFGAW
;
A
#
# COMPACT_ATOMS: atom_id res chain seq x y z
N MET A 1 6.09 -25.50 14.15
CA MET A 1 7.07 -26.57 14.56
C MET A 1 8.44 -25.91 14.52
N VAL A 2 9.05 -25.70 15.68
CA VAL A 2 10.36 -25.03 15.77
C VAL A 2 11.42 -25.97 15.21
N GLN A 3 12.22 -25.53 14.23
CA GLN A 3 13.41 -26.29 13.81
C GLN A 3 14.52 -26.14 14.86
N VAL A 4 14.34 -26.83 15.94
CA VAL A 4 15.19 -26.74 17.13
C VAL A 4 16.63 -27.23 16.86
N GLY A 5 16.82 -28.13 15.88
CA GLY A 5 18.12 -28.66 15.54
C GLY A 5 19.15 -27.65 15.02
N LYS A 6 18.68 -26.54 14.39
CA LYS A 6 19.59 -25.46 13.92
C LYS A 6 19.98 -24.48 15.04
N ALA A 7 19.13 -24.31 16.05
CA ALA A 7 19.45 -23.51 17.22
C ALA A 7 20.32 -24.24 18.26
N ASN A 8 20.70 -25.51 18.02
CA ASN A 8 21.42 -26.38 18.96
C ASN A 8 20.77 -26.44 20.35
N THR A 9 19.43 -26.47 20.41
CA THR A 9 18.67 -26.59 21.65
C THR A 9 17.43 -27.46 21.44
N THR A 10 16.67 -27.77 22.47
CA THR A 10 15.46 -28.59 22.41
C THR A 10 14.21 -27.76 22.55
N VAL A 11 13.06 -28.28 22.07
CA VAL A 11 11.75 -27.62 22.23
C VAL A 11 11.45 -27.41 23.72
N GLU A 12 11.71 -28.39 24.55
CA GLU A 12 11.49 -28.33 26.00
C GLU A 12 12.34 -27.23 26.65
N ALA A 13 13.59 -27.06 26.19
CA ALA A 13 14.47 -26.02 26.70
C ALA A 13 13.96 -24.62 26.30
N ILE A 14 13.41 -24.45 25.08
CA ILE A 14 12.81 -23.20 24.64
C ILE A 14 11.52 -22.90 25.43
N LEU A 15 10.65 -23.89 25.58
CA LEU A 15 9.41 -23.75 26.35
C LEU A 15 9.68 -23.40 27.84
N ALA A 16 10.81 -23.84 28.39
CA ALA A 16 11.22 -23.46 29.73
C ALA A 16 11.54 -21.97 29.91
N LEU A 17 11.71 -21.22 28.82
CA LEU A 17 11.88 -19.76 28.83
C LEU A 17 10.54 -19.00 28.91
N GLU A 18 9.42 -19.67 28.62
CA GLU A 18 8.10 -19.06 28.60
C GLU A 18 7.75 -18.50 29.99
N GLY A 19 7.23 -17.27 30.01
CA GLY A 19 6.84 -16.58 31.24
C GLY A 19 7.99 -16.12 32.14
N LYS A 20 9.25 -16.31 31.73
CA LYS A 20 10.43 -15.87 32.48
C LYS A 20 10.84 -14.46 32.08
N THR A 21 11.25 -13.67 33.04
CA THR A 21 11.90 -12.39 32.77
C THR A 21 13.32 -12.59 32.26
N LEU A 22 13.86 -11.61 31.53
CA LEU A 22 15.24 -11.65 31.04
C LEU A 22 16.27 -11.76 32.18
N ALA A 23 15.95 -11.22 33.37
CA ALA A 23 16.81 -11.33 34.55
C ALA A 23 16.86 -12.77 35.10
N GLU A 24 15.72 -13.44 35.18
CA GLU A 24 15.63 -14.87 35.57
C GLU A 24 16.35 -15.77 34.57
N ILE A 25 16.15 -15.55 33.26
CA ILE A 25 16.83 -16.30 32.20
C ILE A 25 18.36 -16.16 32.32
N LYS A 26 18.84 -14.94 32.52
CA LYS A 26 20.29 -14.68 32.66
C LYS A 26 20.88 -15.21 33.96
N ALA A 27 20.08 -15.42 35.00
CA ALA A 27 20.52 -15.96 36.28
C ALA A 27 20.70 -17.48 36.26
N ASP A 28 20.02 -18.21 35.36
CA ASP A 28 20.12 -19.63 35.18
C ASP A 28 21.02 -19.97 33.99
N ALA A 29 22.08 -20.74 34.19
CA ALA A 29 23.07 -21.06 33.16
C ALA A 29 22.48 -21.81 31.97
N THR A 30 21.51 -22.71 32.20
CA THR A 30 20.88 -23.54 31.18
C THR A 30 19.91 -22.66 30.34
N MET A 31 19.05 -21.89 31.00
CA MET A 31 18.14 -20.98 30.31
C MET A 31 18.90 -19.91 29.52
N LYS A 32 19.99 -19.39 30.10
CA LYS A 32 20.84 -18.42 29.42
C LYS A 32 21.47 -19.01 28.15
N ALA A 33 22.01 -20.24 28.23
CA ALA A 33 22.60 -20.90 27.07
C ALA A 33 21.56 -21.16 25.97
N THR A 34 20.34 -21.56 26.34
CA THR A 34 19.23 -21.74 25.40
C THR A 34 18.84 -20.43 24.75
N TRP A 35 18.68 -19.37 25.53
CA TRP A 35 18.33 -18.06 25.02
C TRP A 35 19.41 -17.48 24.09
N GLU A 36 20.68 -17.64 24.43
CA GLU A 36 21.80 -17.21 23.57
C GLU A 36 21.87 -18.02 22.28
N ALA A 37 21.57 -19.32 22.31
CA ALA A 37 21.51 -20.17 21.12
C ALA A 37 20.38 -19.75 20.17
N VAL A 38 19.18 -19.47 20.71
CA VAL A 38 18.04 -18.96 19.95
C VAL A 38 18.34 -17.57 19.38
N LEU A 39 18.87 -16.67 20.19
CA LEU A 39 19.22 -15.30 19.75
C LEU A 39 20.28 -15.32 18.65
N LYS A 40 21.30 -16.17 18.76
CA LYS A 40 22.32 -16.35 17.73
C LYS A 40 21.73 -16.88 16.43
N PHE A 41 20.81 -17.84 16.51
CA PHE A 41 20.11 -18.36 15.34
C PHE A 41 19.32 -17.24 14.63
N TRP A 42 18.55 -16.44 15.38
CA TRP A 42 17.82 -15.28 14.84
C TRP A 42 18.71 -14.22 14.19
N GLN A 43 19.94 -14.08 14.64
CA GLN A 43 20.87 -13.07 14.12
C GLN A 43 21.68 -13.56 12.90
N THR A 44 21.79 -14.88 12.69
CA THR A 44 22.70 -15.44 11.70
C THR A 44 22.02 -16.11 10.51
N GLU A 45 20.76 -16.50 10.65
CA GLU A 45 20.02 -17.18 9.58
C GLU A 45 18.97 -16.23 8.98
N PRO A 46 19.07 -15.91 7.69
CA PRO A 46 18.03 -15.12 7.02
C PRO A 46 16.72 -15.89 6.88
N ASN A 47 15.68 -15.16 6.96
CA ASN A 47 14.27 -15.39 7.15
C ASN A 47 13.53 -16.58 6.51
N GLU A 48 13.99 -17.19 5.45
CA GLU A 48 13.21 -18.23 4.76
C GLU A 48 12.93 -19.48 5.60
N GLU A 49 13.72 -19.71 6.67
CA GLU A 49 13.51 -20.83 7.58
C GLU A 49 12.91 -20.41 8.93
N LEU A 50 12.73 -19.12 9.19
CA LEU A 50 12.11 -18.60 10.41
C LEU A 50 10.57 -18.69 10.40
N ASP A 51 9.97 -18.89 9.25
CA ASP A 51 8.55 -19.24 9.10
C ASP A 51 8.17 -20.52 9.88
N PHE A 52 9.15 -21.23 10.44
CA PHE A 52 8.95 -22.39 11.30
C PHE A 52 8.89 -22.08 12.79
N PHE A 53 9.13 -20.86 13.22
CA PHE A 53 8.67 -20.43 14.53
C PHE A 53 7.16 -20.19 14.45
N VAL A 54 6.42 -21.23 14.31
CA VAL A 54 5.03 -21.22 14.71
C VAL A 54 5.07 -20.97 16.21
N THR A 55 4.97 -19.71 16.58
CA THR A 55 4.49 -19.35 17.91
C THR A 55 3.18 -20.11 18.02
N GLN A 56 3.15 -21.14 18.84
CA GLN A 56 1.91 -21.81 19.14
C GLN A 56 1.13 -20.81 19.97
N TYR A 57 0.34 -19.94 19.29
CA TYR A 57 -0.66 -19.15 19.96
C TYR A 57 -1.68 -20.15 20.47
N THR A 58 -1.59 -20.53 21.72
CA THR A 58 -2.73 -20.99 22.46
C THR A 58 -3.65 -19.78 22.55
N TYR A 59 -4.56 -19.66 21.62
CA TYR A 59 -5.68 -18.78 21.80
C TYR A 59 -6.44 -19.33 23.02
N PRO A 60 -6.54 -18.57 24.14
CA PRO A 60 -7.48 -18.93 25.18
C PRO A 60 -8.81 -19.11 24.46
N GLN A 61 -9.55 -20.16 24.84
CA GLN A 61 -10.89 -20.31 24.32
C GLN A 61 -11.64 -19.01 24.68
N MET A 62 -11.89 -18.19 23.66
CA MET A 62 -12.53 -16.90 23.87
C MET A 62 -13.93 -17.17 24.44
N ASP A 63 -14.22 -16.61 25.56
CA ASP A 63 -15.59 -16.53 26.02
C ASP A 63 -16.31 -15.45 25.20
N PHE A 64 -17.02 -15.90 24.17
CA PHE A 64 -17.77 -15.01 23.28
C PHE A 64 -18.90 -14.29 24.01
N SER A 65 -19.24 -14.68 25.24
CA SER A 65 -20.23 -13.94 26.05
C SER A 65 -19.74 -12.55 26.48
N GLU A 66 -18.41 -12.35 26.51
CA GLU A 66 -17.78 -11.05 26.79
C GLU A 66 -17.59 -10.21 25.53
N VAL A 67 -17.76 -10.79 24.35
CA VAL A 67 -17.71 -10.06 23.07
C VAL A 67 -19.07 -9.43 22.81
N GLY A 68 -19.12 -8.14 22.62
CA GLY A 68 -20.35 -7.35 22.44
C GLY A 68 -21.12 -7.62 21.13
N TYR A 69 -21.05 -8.83 20.58
CA TYR A 69 -21.75 -9.23 19.35
C TYR A 69 -22.60 -10.47 19.61
N PHE A 70 -23.90 -10.34 19.47
CA PHE A 70 -24.82 -11.45 19.68
C PHE A 70 -26.08 -11.29 18.83
N VAL A 71 -26.77 -12.41 18.64
CA VAL A 71 -28.08 -12.41 17.98
C VAL A 71 -29.10 -11.78 18.94
N GLY A 72 -29.89 -10.84 18.44
CA GLY A 72 -30.94 -10.17 19.20
C GLY A 72 -32.16 -11.05 19.47
N ASP A 73 -33.32 -10.43 19.61
CA ASP A 73 -34.56 -11.11 19.93
C ASP A 73 -35.08 -12.01 18.77
N ASN A 74 -34.53 -11.81 17.56
CA ASN A 74 -34.84 -12.65 16.40
C ASN A 74 -33.54 -12.98 15.62
N GLU A 75 -33.58 -14.01 14.79
CA GLU A 75 -32.43 -14.51 14.03
C GLU A 75 -31.87 -13.55 12.95
N TYR A 76 -32.60 -12.48 12.64
CA TYR A 76 -32.18 -11.45 11.67
C TYR A 76 -31.68 -10.18 12.35
N GLU A 77 -31.53 -10.19 13.68
CA GLU A 77 -31.07 -9.06 14.46
C GLU A 77 -29.67 -9.33 15.02
N LEU A 78 -28.70 -8.52 14.61
CA LEU A 78 -27.36 -8.51 15.19
C LEU A 78 -27.26 -7.35 16.15
N VAL A 79 -27.01 -7.64 17.42
CA VAL A 79 -26.78 -6.64 18.46
C VAL A 79 -25.27 -6.45 18.62
N MET A 80 -24.84 -5.19 18.56
CA MET A 80 -23.46 -4.79 18.81
C MET A 80 -23.41 -3.86 19.99
N VAL A 81 -22.72 -4.28 21.05
CA VAL A 81 -22.44 -3.46 22.24
C VAL A 81 -21.01 -2.97 22.14
N ILE A 82 -20.85 -1.66 22.10
CA ILE A 82 -19.57 -1.01 21.90
C ILE A 82 -19.21 -0.26 23.17
N ASP A 83 -17.91 -0.17 23.49
CA ASP A 83 -17.41 0.66 24.58
C ASP A 83 -17.86 2.12 24.37
N GLY A 84 -18.47 2.70 25.42
CA GLY A 84 -19.01 4.06 25.38
C GLY A 84 -17.96 5.16 25.10
N THR A 85 -16.67 4.85 25.18
CA THR A 85 -15.60 5.78 24.82
C THR A 85 -15.46 5.98 23.31
N LEU A 86 -15.97 5.06 22.50
CA LEU A 86 -15.92 5.14 21.04
C LEU A 86 -17.03 6.01 20.45
N ASN A 87 -18.04 6.33 21.25
CA ASN A 87 -19.21 7.15 20.89
C ASN A 87 -19.61 7.07 19.40
N PRO A 88 -20.22 5.96 18.96
CA PRO A 88 -20.50 5.74 17.53
C PRO A 88 -21.69 6.56 17.03
N LEU A 89 -22.28 7.40 17.87
CA LEU A 89 -23.43 8.22 17.55
C LEU A 89 -23.01 9.67 17.32
N ASP A 90 -23.66 10.33 16.36
CA ASP A 90 -23.57 11.76 16.16
C ASP A 90 -24.33 12.54 17.27
N ALA A 91 -24.32 13.87 17.21
CA ALA A 91 -24.98 14.73 18.19
C ALA A 91 -26.51 14.54 18.23
N GLU A 92 -27.10 14.07 17.16
CA GLU A 92 -28.53 13.80 16.97
C GLU A 92 -28.92 12.36 17.40
N GLY A 93 -27.94 11.52 17.73
CA GLY A 93 -28.13 10.15 18.18
C GLY A 93 -28.23 9.11 17.05
N ASN A 94 -27.89 9.49 15.81
CA ASN A 94 -27.77 8.55 14.69
C ASN A 94 -26.39 7.90 14.68
N LEU A 95 -26.28 6.74 13.99
CA LEU A 95 -25.00 6.08 13.79
C LEU A 95 -24.07 7.01 13.00
N ALA A 96 -22.94 7.38 13.57
CA ALA A 96 -21.93 8.17 12.87
C ALA A 96 -21.41 7.43 11.64
N TYR A 97 -21.09 8.17 10.58
CA TYR A 97 -20.67 7.58 9.30
C TYR A 97 -19.48 6.63 9.46
N GLU A 98 -18.48 7.03 10.23
CA GLU A 98 -17.28 6.22 10.46
C GLU A 98 -17.61 4.87 11.12
N ALA A 99 -18.50 4.89 12.11
CA ALA A 99 -18.95 3.66 12.77
C ALA A 99 -19.70 2.77 11.77
N GLY A 100 -20.60 3.34 10.96
CA GLY A 100 -21.32 2.63 9.90
C GLY A 100 -20.34 1.99 8.89
N TYR A 101 -19.30 2.71 8.48
CA TYR A 101 -18.28 2.22 7.58
C TYR A 101 -17.53 1.01 8.15
N TYR A 102 -17.04 1.08 9.38
CA TYR A 102 -16.32 -0.01 10.02
C TYR A 102 -17.19 -1.24 10.25
N PHE A 103 -18.44 -1.07 10.66
CA PHE A 103 -19.35 -2.19 10.94
C PHE A 103 -20.00 -2.81 9.71
N SER A 104 -20.09 -2.08 8.59
CA SER A 104 -20.66 -2.59 7.34
C SER A 104 -19.68 -3.39 6.48
N ASN A 105 -18.38 -3.31 6.75
CA ASN A 105 -17.34 -3.90 5.91
C ASN A 105 -16.85 -5.26 6.41
N TRP A 106 -17.72 -6.06 6.98
CA TRP A 106 -17.36 -7.37 7.47
C TRP A 106 -17.63 -8.47 6.45
N PRO A 107 -16.68 -9.40 6.25
CA PRO A 107 -16.90 -10.52 5.37
C PRO A 107 -17.98 -11.45 5.95
N LEU A 108 -19.00 -11.74 5.15
CA LEU A 108 -20.04 -12.67 5.51
C LEU A 108 -19.68 -14.07 5.02
N VAL A 109 -19.92 -15.06 5.84
CA VAL A 109 -19.74 -16.47 5.49
C VAL A 109 -21.07 -17.22 5.58
N LYS A 110 -21.23 -18.26 4.76
CA LYS A 110 -22.37 -19.17 4.87
C LYS A 110 -22.09 -20.15 6.00
N LYS A 111 -22.80 -20.02 7.12
CA LYS A 111 -22.55 -20.73 8.38
C LYS A 111 -22.39 -22.25 8.19
N ASP A 112 -23.40 -22.90 7.59
CA ASP A 112 -23.39 -24.35 7.39
C ASP A 112 -22.23 -24.84 6.50
N LEU A 113 -21.81 -24.01 5.55
CA LEU A 113 -20.65 -24.32 4.70
C LEU A 113 -19.35 -24.09 5.43
N TRP A 114 -19.24 -23.01 6.21
CA TRP A 114 -18.10 -22.72 7.05
C TRP A 114 -17.82 -23.86 8.03
N GLU A 115 -18.85 -24.28 8.78
CA GLU A 115 -18.77 -25.36 9.76
C GLU A 115 -18.35 -26.70 9.13
N ARG A 116 -18.83 -27.01 7.91
CA ARG A 116 -18.39 -28.22 7.18
C ARG A 116 -16.94 -28.13 6.69
N CYS A 117 -16.41 -26.95 6.54
CA CYS A 117 -15.04 -26.73 6.08
C CYS A 117 -14.01 -26.71 7.20
N GLU A 118 -14.44 -26.73 8.47
CA GLU A 118 -13.55 -26.76 9.63
C GLU A 118 -12.87 -28.11 9.80
N ASP A 119 -11.57 -28.05 10.06
CA ASP A 119 -10.76 -29.20 10.51
C ASP A 119 -10.37 -28.97 11.98
N GLN A 120 -11.20 -29.48 12.87
CA GLN A 120 -11.00 -29.39 14.31
C GLN A 120 -9.86 -30.27 14.84
N SER A 121 -9.25 -31.12 13.99
CA SER A 121 -8.07 -31.90 14.35
C SER A 121 -6.79 -31.04 14.39
N LYS A 122 -6.84 -29.82 13.87
CA LYS A 122 -5.74 -28.85 13.86
C LYS A 122 -5.82 -27.90 15.05
N THR A 123 -4.68 -27.36 15.46
CA THR A 123 -4.62 -26.31 16.47
C THR A 123 -3.65 -25.23 15.99
N PRO A 124 -4.11 -24.00 15.73
CA PRO A 124 -5.52 -23.58 15.68
C PRO A 124 -6.33 -24.33 14.63
N TYR A 125 -7.63 -24.29 14.72
CA TYR A 125 -8.51 -24.93 13.73
C TYR A 125 -8.19 -24.39 12.34
N ALA A 126 -8.04 -25.32 11.38
CA ALA A 126 -7.93 -24.95 9.99
C ALA A 126 -9.32 -24.91 9.35
N ASN A 127 -9.53 -23.99 8.42
CA ASN A 127 -10.77 -23.91 7.65
C ASN A 127 -10.44 -23.88 6.16
N SER A 128 -11.12 -24.71 5.39
CA SER A 128 -10.95 -24.79 3.93
C SER A 128 -12.06 -24.08 3.14
N TYR A 129 -12.82 -23.20 3.79
CA TYR A 129 -13.83 -22.36 3.12
C TYR A 129 -13.20 -21.54 1.99
N CYS A 130 -13.87 -21.42 0.86
CA CYS A 130 -13.40 -20.73 -0.35
C CYS A 130 -12.13 -21.32 -1.02
N THR A 131 -11.66 -22.52 -0.66
CA THR A 131 -10.49 -23.13 -1.29
C THR A 131 -10.80 -23.94 -2.55
N THR A 132 -12.06 -24.36 -2.74
CA THR A 132 -12.55 -25.06 -3.93
C THR A 132 -13.94 -24.55 -4.32
N LEU A 133 -14.38 -24.93 -5.52
CA LEU A 133 -15.70 -24.54 -6.01
C LEU A 133 -16.84 -24.99 -5.07
N GLU A 134 -16.79 -26.24 -4.59
CA GLU A 134 -17.81 -26.82 -3.70
C GLU A 134 -17.79 -26.21 -2.28
N LYS A 135 -16.69 -25.56 -1.94
CA LYS A 135 -16.48 -24.89 -0.65
C LYS A 135 -16.70 -23.39 -0.71
N SER A 136 -17.21 -22.89 -1.85
CA SER A 136 -17.44 -21.47 -2.10
C SER A 136 -18.92 -21.16 -2.11
N ALA A 137 -19.29 -20.00 -1.59
CA ALA A 137 -20.62 -19.43 -1.67
C ALA A 137 -20.56 -17.99 -2.17
N SER A 138 -21.62 -17.51 -2.80
CA SER A 138 -21.74 -16.13 -3.28
C SER A 138 -23.00 -15.47 -2.71
N TRP A 139 -22.84 -14.23 -2.28
CA TRP A 139 -23.92 -13.34 -1.83
C TRP A 139 -24.38 -12.37 -2.92
N GLY A 140 -23.62 -12.31 -4.01
CA GLY A 140 -23.81 -11.33 -5.06
C GLY A 140 -24.54 -11.84 -6.31
N PRO A 141 -24.60 -10.97 -7.35
CA PRO A 141 -25.31 -11.27 -8.60
C PRO A 141 -24.65 -12.39 -9.43
N TYR A 142 -23.42 -12.74 -9.13
CA TYR A 142 -22.70 -13.83 -9.80
C TYR A 142 -22.20 -14.86 -8.80
N LYS A 143 -22.07 -16.10 -9.25
CA LYS A 143 -21.46 -17.20 -8.49
C LYS A 143 -20.36 -17.85 -9.32
N LEU A 144 -19.30 -18.29 -8.64
CA LEU A 144 -18.21 -19.01 -9.27
C LEU A 144 -18.72 -20.37 -9.75
N THR A 145 -18.57 -20.68 -11.04
CA THR A 145 -19.04 -21.91 -11.68
C THR A 145 -17.93 -22.76 -12.26
N ASN A 146 -16.76 -22.18 -12.50
CA ASN A 146 -15.54 -22.90 -12.89
C ASN A 146 -14.31 -22.19 -12.34
N TYR A 147 -13.32 -22.98 -11.92
CA TYR A 147 -12.04 -22.46 -11.46
C TYR A 147 -10.94 -23.45 -11.80
N GLN A 148 -9.95 -22.99 -12.51
CA GLN A 148 -8.71 -23.73 -12.80
C GLN A 148 -7.53 -22.84 -12.45
N THR A 149 -6.78 -23.23 -11.43
CA THR A 149 -5.62 -22.48 -10.94
C THR A 149 -4.71 -22.09 -12.10
N ASP A 150 -4.29 -20.83 -12.12
CA ASP A 150 -3.39 -20.24 -13.11
C ASP A 150 -3.84 -20.35 -14.58
N LYS A 151 -5.11 -20.63 -14.83
CA LYS A 151 -5.62 -20.78 -16.18
C LYS A 151 -6.89 -19.97 -16.45
N THR A 152 -7.96 -20.23 -15.74
CA THR A 152 -9.25 -19.58 -16.00
C THR A 152 -10.17 -19.66 -14.79
N TYR A 153 -11.05 -18.68 -14.67
CA TYR A 153 -12.23 -18.80 -13.83
C TYR A 153 -13.46 -18.29 -14.59
N THR A 154 -14.62 -18.82 -14.20
CA THR A 154 -15.92 -18.43 -14.76
C THR A 154 -16.87 -18.09 -13.63
N VAL A 155 -17.49 -16.94 -13.71
CA VAL A 155 -18.64 -16.60 -12.87
C VAL A 155 -19.88 -16.53 -13.74
N SER A 156 -20.96 -17.12 -13.24
CA SER A 156 -22.25 -17.12 -13.93
C SER A 156 -23.31 -16.45 -13.06
N ARG A 157 -24.34 -15.95 -13.71
CA ARG A 157 -25.45 -15.26 -13.07
C ARG A 157 -26.02 -16.09 -11.91
N ASN A 158 -26.14 -15.49 -10.74
CA ASN A 158 -26.77 -16.09 -9.57
C ASN A 158 -28.27 -15.78 -9.57
N THR A 159 -29.08 -16.63 -10.16
CA THR A 159 -30.52 -16.39 -10.33
C THR A 159 -31.30 -16.27 -9.00
N GLU A 160 -30.67 -16.65 -7.89
CA GLU A 160 -31.25 -16.55 -6.55
C GLU A 160 -30.91 -15.24 -5.85
N TRP A 161 -30.10 -14.38 -6.48
CA TRP A 161 -29.73 -13.10 -5.87
C TRP A 161 -30.93 -12.16 -5.79
N TYR A 162 -31.23 -11.71 -4.59
CA TYR A 162 -32.39 -10.86 -4.30
C TYR A 162 -32.41 -9.54 -5.09
N GLY A 163 -31.24 -9.01 -5.45
CA GLY A 163 -31.10 -7.72 -6.12
C GLY A 163 -31.69 -7.67 -7.53
N TYR A 164 -31.87 -8.81 -8.21
CA TYR A 164 -32.51 -8.82 -9.53
C TYR A 164 -33.96 -8.38 -9.53
N GLY A 165 -34.61 -8.38 -8.37
CA GLY A 165 -35.98 -7.90 -8.19
C GLY A 165 -36.09 -6.43 -7.79
N LEU A 166 -34.97 -5.71 -7.67
CA LEU A 166 -34.92 -4.32 -7.19
C LEU A 166 -34.66 -3.36 -8.33
N ASP A 167 -35.47 -2.31 -8.43
CA ASP A 167 -35.39 -1.28 -9.47
C ASP A 167 -34.00 -0.60 -9.52
N GLN A 168 -33.36 -0.45 -8.38
CA GLN A 168 -32.03 0.16 -8.30
C GLN A 168 -30.96 -0.62 -9.06
N TYR A 169 -31.17 -1.91 -9.35
CA TYR A 169 -30.24 -2.76 -10.09
C TYR A 169 -30.77 -3.14 -11.49
N ALA A 170 -31.88 -2.58 -11.94
CA ALA A 170 -32.57 -2.97 -13.17
C ALA A 170 -31.70 -2.91 -14.44
N LEU A 171 -30.69 -2.02 -14.48
CA LEU A 171 -29.76 -1.86 -15.61
C LEU A 171 -28.35 -2.39 -15.31
N GLN A 172 -28.17 -3.06 -14.17
CA GLN A 172 -26.89 -3.63 -13.76
C GLN A 172 -26.88 -5.15 -13.92
N TYR A 173 -25.70 -5.72 -13.95
CA TYR A 173 -25.51 -7.19 -13.94
C TYR A 173 -26.24 -7.93 -15.07
N GLN A 174 -26.23 -7.35 -16.28
CA GLN A 174 -26.97 -7.88 -17.45
C GLN A 174 -26.26 -9.07 -18.11
N THR A 175 -24.95 -9.22 -17.88
CA THR A 175 -24.15 -10.33 -18.44
C THR A 175 -24.48 -11.63 -17.73
N ASP A 176 -24.74 -12.71 -18.49
CA ASP A 176 -25.05 -14.01 -17.90
C ASP A 176 -23.82 -14.77 -17.42
N THR A 177 -22.71 -14.65 -18.15
CA THR A 177 -21.48 -15.38 -17.85
C THR A 177 -20.25 -14.52 -18.16
N ILE A 178 -19.32 -14.47 -17.23
CA ILE A 178 -18.04 -13.81 -17.37
C ILE A 178 -16.92 -14.84 -17.26
N VAL A 179 -16.13 -14.99 -18.32
CA VAL A 179 -14.98 -15.91 -18.37
C VAL A 179 -13.69 -15.07 -18.33
N THR A 180 -12.86 -15.32 -17.35
CA THR A 180 -11.55 -14.67 -17.26
C THR A 180 -10.46 -15.70 -17.52
N ASN A 181 -9.63 -15.43 -18.53
CA ASN A 181 -8.51 -16.29 -18.92
C ASN A 181 -7.18 -15.63 -18.55
N LYS A 182 -6.27 -16.42 -17.97
CA LYS A 182 -4.88 -16.00 -17.77
C LYS A 182 -4.12 -16.20 -19.08
N ILE A 183 -3.69 -15.13 -19.68
CA ILE A 183 -2.79 -15.13 -20.84
C ILE A 183 -1.49 -14.51 -20.38
N ALA A 184 -0.40 -15.29 -20.39
CA ALA A 184 0.87 -14.88 -19.80
C ALA A 184 1.48 -13.65 -20.45
N GLU A 185 1.42 -13.61 -21.80
CA GLU A 185 2.04 -12.53 -22.57
C GLU A 185 0.97 -11.51 -23.00
N TRP A 186 1.14 -10.27 -22.55
CA TRP A 186 0.19 -9.19 -22.89
C TRP A 186 -0.01 -9.04 -24.41
N LYS A 187 1.05 -9.19 -25.21
CA LYS A 187 0.96 -9.08 -26.67
C LYS A 187 0.01 -10.13 -27.26
N SER A 188 0.05 -11.37 -26.76
CA SER A 188 -0.87 -12.44 -27.19
C SER A 188 -2.32 -12.13 -26.78
N ALA A 189 -2.52 -11.56 -25.60
CA ALA A 189 -3.84 -11.11 -25.16
C ALA A 189 -4.35 -9.94 -26.05
N TRP A 190 -3.47 -9.02 -26.42
CA TRP A 190 -3.79 -7.92 -27.32
C TRP A 190 -4.19 -8.40 -28.72
N GLU A 191 -3.47 -9.36 -29.29
CA GLU A 191 -3.82 -10.00 -30.57
C GLU A 191 -5.18 -10.70 -30.48
N ALA A 192 -5.45 -11.42 -29.42
CA ALA A 192 -6.75 -12.07 -29.19
C ALA A 192 -7.90 -11.04 -29.06
N PHE A 193 -7.66 -9.90 -28.38
CA PHE A 193 -8.62 -8.80 -28.32
C PHE A 193 -8.90 -8.20 -29.70
N GLN A 194 -7.86 -7.94 -30.51
CA GLN A 194 -8.02 -7.41 -31.86
C GLN A 194 -8.76 -8.36 -32.79
N LEU A 195 -8.66 -9.67 -32.54
CA LEU A 195 -9.40 -10.71 -33.27
C LEU A 195 -10.84 -10.90 -32.76
N GLY A 196 -11.27 -10.15 -31.76
CA GLY A 196 -12.60 -10.28 -31.16
C GLY A 196 -12.79 -11.54 -30.31
N GLN A 197 -11.71 -12.15 -29.84
CA GLN A 197 -11.73 -13.33 -28.98
C GLN A 197 -11.85 -12.94 -27.48
N LEU A 198 -11.62 -11.67 -27.15
CA LEU A 198 -11.78 -11.08 -25.84
C LEU A 198 -12.65 -9.84 -25.95
N ASP A 199 -13.59 -9.67 -25.02
CA ASP A 199 -14.43 -8.48 -24.90
C ASP A 199 -13.70 -7.30 -24.25
N GLY A 200 -12.68 -7.59 -23.44
CA GLY A 200 -11.87 -6.58 -22.75
C GLY A 200 -10.50 -7.09 -22.37
N ILE A 201 -9.57 -6.17 -22.22
CA ILE A 201 -8.19 -6.43 -21.83
C ILE A 201 -7.66 -5.20 -21.08
N GLY A 202 -6.80 -5.41 -20.08
CA GLY A 202 -6.02 -4.33 -19.47
C GLY A 202 -5.04 -3.74 -20.49
N MET A 203 -5.00 -2.40 -20.57
CA MET A 203 -4.14 -1.69 -21.51
C MET A 203 -2.69 -1.66 -20.99
N ASP A 204 -1.74 -2.02 -21.83
CA ASP A 204 -0.33 -1.85 -21.54
C ASP A 204 0.09 -0.39 -21.69
N VAL A 205 1.04 0.05 -20.84
CA VAL A 205 1.53 1.43 -20.82
C VAL A 205 2.15 1.85 -22.16
N THR A 206 2.70 0.92 -22.93
CA THR A 206 3.36 1.22 -24.20
C THR A 206 2.40 1.68 -25.29
N ILE A 207 1.12 1.32 -25.21
CA ILE A 207 0.08 1.71 -26.16
C ILE A 207 -0.96 2.66 -25.56
N ALA A 208 -0.97 2.87 -24.24
CA ALA A 208 -1.98 3.68 -23.56
C ALA A 208 -2.07 5.11 -24.13
N GLN A 209 -0.92 5.68 -24.49
CA GLN A 209 -0.85 7.02 -25.10
C GLN A 209 -1.62 7.09 -26.43
N ASP A 210 -1.46 6.07 -27.30
CA ASP A 210 -2.10 6.05 -28.62
C ASP A 210 -3.62 5.88 -28.54
N TYR A 211 -4.09 5.23 -27.46
CA TYR A 211 -5.51 4.95 -27.26
C TYR A 211 -6.22 5.93 -26.30
N ARG A 212 -5.52 6.92 -25.75
CA ARG A 212 -6.07 7.85 -24.76
C ARG A 212 -7.35 8.57 -25.21
N THR A 213 -7.49 8.83 -26.49
CA THR A 213 -8.67 9.46 -27.07
C THR A 213 -9.55 8.50 -27.87
N SER A 214 -9.23 7.22 -27.88
CA SER A 214 -9.98 6.20 -28.59
C SER A 214 -11.32 5.92 -27.91
N ARG A 215 -12.37 5.75 -28.71
CA ARG A 215 -13.68 5.31 -28.19
C ARG A 215 -13.67 3.86 -27.69
N GLN A 216 -12.64 3.09 -28.02
CA GLN A 216 -12.45 1.70 -27.57
C GLN A 216 -11.73 1.63 -26.23
N ALA A 217 -11.10 2.72 -25.79
CA ALA A 217 -10.44 2.78 -24.51
C ALA A 217 -11.39 3.33 -23.43
N TYR A 218 -11.45 2.64 -22.30
CA TYR A 218 -12.14 3.10 -21.13
C TYR A 218 -11.11 3.35 -20.01
N PHE A 219 -11.07 4.58 -19.53
CA PHE A 219 -10.28 4.95 -18.38
C PHE A 219 -11.22 5.04 -17.18
N THR A 220 -10.91 4.28 -16.14
CA THR A 220 -11.66 4.37 -14.89
C THR A 220 -11.52 5.77 -14.29
N PRO A 221 -12.54 6.27 -13.58
CA PRO A 221 -12.36 7.42 -12.71
C PRO A 221 -11.18 7.19 -11.75
N GLU A 222 -10.63 8.26 -11.23
CA GLU A 222 -9.58 8.21 -10.21
C GLU A 222 -10.04 7.35 -9.03
N THR A 223 -9.31 6.29 -8.73
CA THR A 223 -9.66 5.31 -7.69
C THR A 223 -8.68 5.30 -6.53
N TYR A 224 -7.42 5.73 -6.77
CA TYR A 224 -6.37 5.84 -5.78
C TYR A 224 -5.29 6.81 -6.24
N THR A 225 -4.46 7.27 -5.32
CA THR A 225 -3.20 7.94 -5.60
C THR A 225 -2.07 6.91 -5.63
N PHE A 226 -1.13 7.12 -6.53
CA PHE A 226 0.08 6.30 -6.66
C PHE A 226 1.26 7.15 -6.23
N ASP A 227 1.73 6.93 -5.02
CA ASP A 227 2.68 7.81 -4.35
C ASP A 227 4.07 7.20 -4.30
N LEU A 228 5.09 8.04 -4.51
CA LEU A 228 6.47 7.67 -4.22
C LEU A 228 6.75 7.88 -2.74
N ASN A 229 6.89 6.78 -2.01
CA ASN A 229 7.23 6.80 -0.59
C ASN A 229 8.75 6.83 -0.40
N LEU A 230 9.21 7.64 0.54
CA LEU A 230 10.62 7.79 0.91
C LEU A 230 10.82 7.34 2.36
N GLN A 231 11.74 6.39 2.58
CA GLN A 231 12.05 5.90 3.91
C GLN A 231 13.06 6.79 4.62
N SER A 232 12.77 7.17 5.86
CA SER A 232 13.75 7.78 6.74
C SER A 232 14.72 6.71 7.28
N VAL A 233 15.97 7.09 7.47
CA VAL A 233 17.03 6.17 7.88
C VAL A 233 17.41 6.40 9.34
N ALA A 234 17.44 5.35 10.14
CA ALA A 234 17.93 5.43 11.51
C ALA A 234 19.46 5.71 11.52
N LYS A 235 19.90 6.66 12.36
CA LYS A 235 21.35 7.00 12.51
C LYS A 235 22.20 5.81 12.93
N SER A 236 21.61 4.81 13.59
CA SER A 236 22.28 3.58 14.00
C SER A 236 22.45 2.55 12.89
N ARG A 237 21.96 2.85 11.70
CA ARG A 237 22.02 1.93 10.57
C ARG A 237 23.43 1.79 10.07
N THR A 238 23.89 0.55 9.93
CA THR A 238 25.25 0.20 9.56
C THR A 238 25.41 -0.24 8.10
N ASP A 239 24.34 -0.16 7.32
CA ASP A 239 24.42 -0.51 5.90
C ASP A 239 25.29 0.52 5.13
N LYS A 240 25.87 0.07 4.04
CA LYS A 240 26.85 0.84 3.28
C LYS A 240 26.22 1.83 2.27
N ARG A 241 24.90 2.02 2.29
CA ARG A 241 24.19 2.80 1.27
C ARG A 241 24.34 4.30 1.42
N ASN A 242 24.79 4.77 2.57
CA ASN A 242 24.97 6.19 2.87
C ASN A 242 23.78 7.05 2.43
N ASN A 243 22.57 6.64 2.83
CA ASN A 243 21.31 7.29 2.50
C ASN A 243 20.81 8.21 3.63
N ILE A 244 21.69 8.58 4.54
CA ILE A 244 21.37 9.36 5.75
C ILE A 244 20.68 10.70 5.45
N LEU A 245 20.90 11.27 4.26
CA LEU A 245 20.26 12.50 3.85
C LEU A 245 18.72 12.40 3.79
N LEU A 246 18.17 11.20 3.66
CA LEU A 246 16.72 10.99 3.73
C LEU A 246 16.11 11.34 5.10
N ASN A 247 16.91 11.47 6.15
CA ASN A 247 16.46 11.97 7.44
C ASN A 247 16.19 13.48 7.45
N TYR A 248 16.72 14.19 6.47
CA TYR A 248 16.60 15.64 6.37
C TYR A 248 15.38 15.99 5.51
N ALA A 249 14.42 16.69 6.10
CA ALA A 249 13.17 17.08 5.42
C ALA A 249 13.44 17.91 4.15
N ASP A 250 14.45 18.77 4.17
CA ASP A 250 14.86 19.57 3.00
C ASP A 250 15.31 18.67 1.84
N PHE A 251 16.02 17.57 2.11
CA PHE A 251 16.43 16.63 1.07
C PHE A 251 15.24 15.87 0.46
N ARG A 252 14.31 15.39 1.32
CA ARG A 252 13.07 14.75 0.83
C ARG A 252 12.22 15.71 0.01
N LYS A 253 12.12 16.97 0.46
CA LYS A 253 11.43 18.02 -0.30
C LYS A 253 12.12 18.34 -1.62
N ALA A 254 13.45 18.36 -1.65
CA ALA A 254 14.21 18.51 -2.89
C ALA A 254 13.91 17.39 -3.89
N ILE A 255 13.85 16.13 -3.43
CA ILE A 255 13.44 15.01 -4.28
C ILE A 255 12.06 15.29 -4.87
N SER A 256 11.06 15.61 -4.04
CA SER A 256 9.70 15.89 -4.51
C SER A 256 9.64 17.00 -5.57
N LEU A 257 10.40 18.08 -5.38
CA LEU A 257 10.46 19.23 -6.29
C LEU A 257 11.28 18.96 -7.57
N SER A 258 12.09 17.93 -7.58
CA SER A 258 12.88 17.54 -8.76
C SER A 258 12.12 16.62 -9.73
N LEU A 259 10.97 16.08 -9.32
CA LEU A 259 10.20 15.14 -10.11
C LEU A 259 9.17 15.86 -10.98
N ASP A 260 9.41 15.88 -12.28
CA ASP A 260 8.41 16.29 -13.28
C ASP A 260 7.37 15.18 -13.43
N ARG A 261 6.24 15.32 -12.74
CA ARG A 261 5.19 14.30 -12.68
C ARG A 261 4.48 14.13 -14.02
N ASP A 262 4.33 15.21 -14.80
CA ASP A 262 3.75 15.13 -16.13
C ASP A 262 4.64 14.34 -17.09
N ASP A 263 5.94 14.61 -17.05
CA ASP A 263 6.93 13.86 -17.84
C ASP A 263 6.98 12.39 -17.39
N TYR A 264 6.90 12.14 -16.08
CA TYR A 264 6.82 10.76 -15.54
C TYR A 264 5.59 10.03 -16.07
N CYS A 265 4.41 10.62 -15.96
CA CYS A 265 3.16 10.02 -16.45
C CYS A 265 3.24 9.77 -17.95
N ALA A 266 3.71 10.73 -18.73
CA ALA A 266 3.81 10.58 -20.18
C ALA A 266 4.74 9.43 -20.60
N LYS A 267 5.87 9.24 -19.89
CA LYS A 267 6.89 8.25 -20.27
C LYS A 267 6.73 6.89 -19.60
N ASN A 268 6.24 6.87 -18.36
CA ASN A 268 6.30 5.67 -17.52
C ASN A 268 4.92 5.17 -17.07
N ASN A 269 3.92 6.04 -17.00
CA ASN A 269 2.57 5.66 -16.54
C ASN A 269 1.48 6.49 -17.25
N PRO A 270 1.28 6.33 -18.54
CA PRO A 270 0.37 7.17 -19.34
C PRO A 270 -1.12 6.95 -19.00
N SER A 271 -1.45 5.96 -18.19
CA SER A 271 -2.81 5.76 -17.64
C SER A 271 -3.10 6.63 -16.42
N SER A 272 -2.09 7.29 -15.84
CA SER A 272 -2.21 8.17 -14.70
C SER A 272 -2.10 9.65 -15.10
N GLN A 273 -2.51 10.53 -14.22
CA GLN A 273 -2.32 11.97 -14.31
C GLN A 273 -1.43 12.45 -13.18
N ALA A 274 -0.68 13.53 -13.43
CA ALA A 274 0.09 14.17 -12.39
C ALA A 274 -0.82 14.72 -11.29
N ALA A 275 -0.42 14.54 -10.03
CA ALA A 275 -1.10 15.08 -8.87
C ALA A 275 -0.10 15.49 -7.80
N LEU A 276 -0.52 16.39 -6.91
CA LEU A 276 0.32 16.90 -5.82
C LEU A 276 -0.22 16.53 -4.44
N GLY A 277 -1.48 16.11 -4.34
CA GLY A 277 -2.13 15.76 -3.08
C GLY A 277 -2.13 14.26 -2.83
N LEU A 278 -2.02 13.86 -1.56
CA LEU A 278 -2.07 12.46 -1.13
C LEU A 278 -3.45 11.84 -1.40
N LEU A 279 -4.53 12.57 -1.15
CA LEU A 279 -5.88 12.03 -1.24
C LEU A 279 -6.48 12.29 -2.62
N ASN A 280 -7.06 11.26 -3.22
CA ASN A 280 -7.73 11.34 -4.50
C ASN A 280 -9.15 11.93 -4.40
N SER A 281 -9.84 12.03 -5.54
CA SER A 281 -11.18 12.59 -5.63
C SER A 281 -12.29 11.73 -5.01
N MET A 282 -11.97 10.55 -4.50
CA MET A 282 -12.92 9.66 -3.83
C MET A 282 -13.00 9.89 -2.31
N TYR A 283 -12.13 10.75 -1.75
CA TYR A 283 -12.15 11.07 -0.33
C TYR A 283 -13.10 12.24 -0.06
N TYR A 284 -14.27 11.90 0.47
CA TYR A 284 -15.30 12.86 0.86
C TYR A 284 -15.11 13.26 2.33
N TYR A 285 -15.23 14.56 2.62
CA TYR A 285 -15.33 15.07 4.00
C TYR A 285 -16.79 15.41 4.39
N ASP A 286 -17.69 15.47 3.42
CA ASP A 286 -19.12 15.65 3.60
C ASP A 286 -19.84 14.84 2.52
N VAL A 287 -20.13 13.58 2.86
CA VAL A 287 -20.69 12.60 1.93
C VAL A 287 -22.10 12.96 1.49
N GLU A 288 -22.91 13.50 2.40
CA GLU A 288 -24.30 13.85 2.12
C GLU A 288 -24.42 14.97 1.07
N ASN A 289 -23.49 15.92 1.10
CA ASN A 289 -23.45 17.02 0.16
C ASN A 289 -22.45 16.79 -0.99
N GLY A 290 -21.85 15.62 -1.09
CA GLY A 290 -20.90 15.24 -2.13
C GLY A 290 -19.60 16.06 -2.13
N LYS A 291 -19.17 16.58 -0.95
CA LYS A 291 -17.99 17.42 -0.87
C LYS A 291 -16.72 16.59 -0.71
N VAL A 292 -15.85 16.72 -1.67
CA VAL A 292 -14.56 16.03 -1.74
C VAL A 292 -13.49 16.82 -1.00
N TYR A 293 -12.65 16.14 -0.21
CA TYR A 293 -11.57 16.78 0.57
C TYR A 293 -10.61 17.58 -0.32
N ARG A 294 -10.18 17.02 -1.44
CA ARG A 294 -9.26 17.66 -2.40
C ARG A 294 -9.78 19.00 -2.91
N GLU A 295 -11.10 19.15 -3.03
CA GLU A 295 -11.75 20.39 -3.47
C GLU A 295 -11.92 21.44 -2.38
N SER A 296 -11.63 21.07 -1.14
CA SER A 296 -11.71 22.04 -0.03
C SER A 296 -10.62 23.11 -0.14
N THR A 297 -10.95 24.34 0.25
CA THR A 297 -9.99 25.45 0.29
C THR A 297 -8.77 25.10 1.12
N GLN A 298 -8.96 24.41 2.24
CA GLN A 298 -7.89 24.01 3.15
C GLN A 298 -6.91 23.02 2.49
N ALA A 299 -7.41 22.05 1.75
CA ALA A 299 -6.56 21.10 1.02
C ALA A 299 -5.78 21.80 -0.09
N LYS A 300 -6.42 22.69 -0.86
CA LYS A 300 -5.78 23.46 -1.92
C LYS A 300 -4.70 24.40 -1.36
N GLU A 301 -4.98 25.11 -0.28
CA GLU A 301 -4.01 25.94 0.42
C GLU A 301 -2.82 25.14 0.97
N ALA A 302 -3.09 23.95 1.52
CA ALA A 302 -2.03 23.07 2.03
C ALA A 302 -1.09 22.64 0.91
N ILE A 303 -1.60 22.27 -0.26
CA ILE A 303 -0.79 21.89 -1.42
C ILE A 303 0.03 23.09 -1.91
N LEU A 304 -0.58 24.24 -2.11
CA LEU A 304 0.11 25.46 -2.54
C LEU A 304 1.27 25.81 -1.62
N ASN A 305 1.01 25.82 -0.30
CA ASN A 305 2.03 26.10 0.71
C ASN A 305 3.16 25.04 0.70
N ALA A 306 2.82 23.77 0.58
CA ALA A 306 3.80 22.67 0.57
C ALA A 306 4.80 22.79 -0.58
N TYR A 307 4.35 23.28 -1.74
CA TYR A 307 5.18 23.45 -2.93
C TYR A 307 5.75 24.86 -3.11
N GLY A 308 5.59 25.75 -2.12
CA GLY A 308 6.29 27.00 -2.04
C GLY A 308 5.56 28.21 -2.65
N ALA A 309 4.26 28.10 -2.93
CA ALA A 309 3.42 29.26 -3.19
C ALA A 309 3.24 30.10 -1.91
N THR A 310 3.00 31.37 -2.06
CA THR A 310 2.76 32.28 -0.94
C THR A 310 1.45 33.04 -1.11
N LYS A 311 0.64 33.07 -0.04
CA LYS A 311 -0.60 33.84 -0.01
C LYS A 311 -0.28 35.29 0.32
N ASN A 312 -0.71 36.21 -0.54
CA ASN A 312 -0.57 37.66 -0.33
C ASN A 312 -1.62 38.19 0.66
N ALA A 313 -1.43 39.42 1.14
CA ALA A 313 -2.36 40.03 2.09
C ALA A 313 -3.76 40.32 1.48
N ASP A 314 -3.84 40.46 0.16
CA ASP A 314 -5.10 40.63 -0.59
C ASP A 314 -5.81 39.29 -0.90
N GLY A 315 -5.26 38.18 -0.45
CA GLY A 315 -5.82 36.83 -0.66
C GLY A 315 -5.35 36.14 -1.95
N SER A 316 -4.65 36.86 -2.83
CA SER A 316 -4.05 36.25 -4.04
C SER A 316 -2.88 35.32 -3.71
N TRP A 317 -2.55 34.43 -4.66
CA TRP A 317 -1.47 33.47 -4.52
C TRP A 317 -0.34 33.78 -5.48
N LYS A 318 0.87 33.78 -4.98
CA LYS A 318 2.08 33.89 -5.78
C LYS A 318 2.67 32.49 -6.02
N VAL A 319 2.73 32.09 -7.29
CA VAL A 319 3.33 30.82 -7.75
C VAL A 319 4.51 31.19 -8.66
N GLY A 320 5.73 30.94 -8.20
CA GLY A 320 6.92 31.41 -8.90
C GLY A 320 6.95 32.93 -9.06
N THR A 321 6.91 33.43 -10.30
CA THR A 321 6.87 34.86 -10.63
C THR A 321 5.47 35.40 -10.91
N ALA A 322 4.47 34.54 -11.07
CA ALA A 322 3.10 34.91 -11.40
C ALA A 322 2.22 35.03 -10.13
N THR A 323 1.14 35.82 -10.24
CA THR A 323 0.16 36.00 -9.17
C THR A 323 -1.23 35.66 -9.71
N TYR A 324 -1.98 34.90 -8.93
CA TYR A 324 -3.31 34.39 -9.24
C TYR A 324 -4.29 34.83 -8.17
N THR A 325 -5.45 35.35 -8.58
CA THR A 325 -6.53 35.75 -7.66
C THR A 325 -7.46 34.59 -7.33
N ASP A 326 -7.48 33.58 -8.18
CA ASP A 326 -8.25 32.37 -8.00
C ASP A 326 -7.33 31.23 -7.51
N ILE A 327 -7.80 30.47 -6.52
CA ILE A 327 -7.02 29.39 -5.91
C ILE A 327 -6.86 28.18 -6.85
N ASP A 328 -7.86 27.92 -7.70
CA ASP A 328 -7.83 26.82 -8.65
C ASP A 328 -6.87 27.13 -9.79
N GLU A 329 -6.84 28.37 -10.29
CA GLU A 329 -5.84 28.81 -11.26
C GLU A 329 -4.43 28.74 -10.68
N ALA A 330 -4.26 29.10 -9.40
CA ALA A 330 -2.97 28.97 -8.72
C ALA A 330 -2.53 27.51 -8.56
N LEU A 331 -3.48 26.62 -8.25
CA LEU A 331 -3.23 25.19 -8.12
C LEU A 331 -2.90 24.55 -9.47
N ASP A 332 -3.62 24.90 -10.52
CA ASP A 332 -3.37 24.43 -11.88
C ASP A 332 -1.99 24.88 -12.41
N ALA A 333 -1.56 26.08 -12.00
CA ALA A 333 -0.22 26.58 -12.33
C ALA A 333 0.90 25.94 -11.50
N MET A 334 0.55 25.23 -10.41
CA MET A 334 1.50 24.55 -9.54
C MET A 334 1.80 23.14 -10.06
N THR A 335 2.91 22.99 -10.75
CA THR A 335 3.36 21.66 -11.24
C THR A 335 4.08 20.83 -10.18
N GLY A 336 4.48 21.44 -9.06
CA GLY A 336 5.37 20.84 -8.08
C GLY A 336 6.82 20.67 -8.56
N TYR A 337 7.10 20.92 -9.84
CA TYR A 337 8.45 20.82 -10.42
C TYR A 337 9.20 22.14 -10.29
N ASN A 338 10.23 22.18 -9.45
CA ASN A 338 11.04 23.36 -9.19
C ASN A 338 12.48 22.98 -8.88
N VAL A 339 13.26 22.72 -9.92
CA VAL A 339 14.65 22.26 -9.80
C VAL A 339 15.56 23.31 -9.13
N SER A 340 15.31 24.62 -9.33
CA SER A 340 16.11 25.66 -8.68
C SER A 340 15.97 25.62 -7.17
N LEU A 341 14.74 25.54 -6.66
CA LEU A 341 14.49 25.39 -5.23
C LEU A 341 14.97 24.02 -4.71
N ALA A 342 14.85 22.96 -5.50
CA ALA A 342 15.37 21.64 -5.14
C ALA A 342 16.89 21.70 -4.89
N ARG A 343 17.65 22.38 -5.73
CA ARG A 343 19.11 22.55 -5.56
C ARG A 343 19.49 23.31 -4.29
N GLU A 344 18.76 24.39 -3.99
CA GLU A 344 18.97 25.14 -2.75
C GLU A 344 18.72 24.26 -1.52
N LEU A 345 17.66 23.45 -1.55
CA LEU A 345 17.31 22.53 -0.46
C LEU A 345 18.31 21.36 -0.34
N VAL A 346 18.88 20.89 -1.46
CA VAL A 346 19.96 19.90 -1.43
C VAL A 346 21.16 20.45 -0.65
N ASP A 347 21.65 21.65 -1.02
CA ASP A 347 22.81 22.23 -0.34
C ASP A 347 22.52 22.50 1.14
N LYS A 348 21.32 22.99 1.47
CA LYS A 348 20.89 23.21 2.85
C LYS A 348 20.86 21.91 3.66
N ALA A 349 20.31 20.82 3.09
CA ALA A 349 20.28 19.52 3.74
C ALA A 349 21.69 18.95 3.96
N VAL A 350 22.56 19.08 2.97
CA VAL A 350 23.96 18.64 3.07
C VAL A 350 24.70 19.42 4.14
N ASP A 351 24.55 20.75 4.20
CA ASP A 351 25.18 21.57 5.24
C ASP A 351 24.71 21.18 6.63
N ALA A 352 23.41 20.94 6.80
CA ALA A 352 22.86 20.48 8.07
C ALA A 352 23.41 19.11 8.46
N ALA A 353 23.52 18.18 7.51
CA ALA A 353 24.04 16.84 7.76
C ALA A 353 25.53 16.84 8.10
N ILE A 354 26.33 17.68 7.44
CA ILE A 354 27.74 17.86 7.77
C ILE A 354 27.91 18.46 9.18
N ALA A 355 27.12 19.50 9.49
CA ALA A 355 27.16 20.13 10.81
C ALA A 355 26.75 19.18 11.94
N ALA A 356 25.85 18.23 11.67
CA ALA A 356 25.44 17.19 12.60
C ALA A 356 26.43 16.01 12.69
N GLY A 357 27.44 15.95 11.80
CA GLY A 357 28.36 14.81 11.69
C GLY A 357 27.76 13.56 11.07
N ASP A 358 26.61 13.68 10.40
CA ASP A 358 25.90 12.57 9.76
C ASP A 358 26.39 12.29 8.33
N TYR A 359 27.02 13.27 7.69
CA TYR A 359 27.51 13.16 6.31
C TYR A 359 28.88 13.81 6.15
N THR A 360 29.77 13.19 5.37
CA THR A 360 31.06 13.75 5.00
C THR A 360 31.03 14.21 3.55
N GLN A 361 31.45 15.46 3.30
CA GLN A 361 31.49 16.03 1.95
C GLN A 361 32.23 15.14 0.98
N GLY A 362 31.62 14.81 -0.15
CA GLY A 362 32.19 13.98 -1.20
C GLY A 362 31.88 12.49 -1.10
N GLU A 363 31.23 12.04 -0.03
CA GLU A 363 30.71 10.68 0.05
C GLU A 363 29.58 10.48 -0.94
N LYS A 364 29.51 9.26 -1.53
CA LYS A 364 28.42 8.87 -2.41
C LYS A 364 27.16 8.63 -1.60
N VAL A 365 26.03 9.06 -2.14
CA VAL A 365 24.69 8.78 -1.65
C VAL A 365 24.07 7.74 -2.58
N VAL A 366 23.79 6.56 -2.06
CA VAL A 366 23.13 5.49 -2.81
C VAL A 366 21.73 5.34 -2.27
N LEU A 367 20.73 5.56 -3.13
CA LEU A 367 19.32 5.36 -2.84
C LEU A 367 18.87 4.07 -3.52
N THR A 368 18.15 3.21 -2.81
CA THR A 368 17.63 1.97 -3.35
C THR A 368 16.14 2.09 -3.68
N TYR A 369 15.79 1.70 -4.89
CA TYR A 369 14.43 1.69 -5.39
C TYR A 369 13.87 0.27 -5.40
N GLY A 370 12.81 0.04 -4.62
CA GLY A 370 12.16 -1.26 -4.48
C GLY A 370 11.34 -1.63 -5.71
N ILE A 371 11.60 -2.82 -6.24
CA ILE A 371 10.91 -3.41 -7.38
C ILE A 371 10.61 -4.89 -7.11
N ALA A 372 9.50 -5.40 -7.65
CA ALA A 372 9.17 -6.83 -7.54
C ALA A 372 10.09 -7.70 -8.40
N GLU A 373 10.42 -7.22 -9.60
CA GLU A 373 11.31 -7.91 -10.56
C GLU A 373 12.00 -6.92 -11.48
N GLN A 374 13.14 -7.32 -12.02
CA GLN A 374 13.85 -6.51 -13.00
C GLN A 374 13.29 -6.72 -14.40
N THR A 375 12.80 -5.66 -15.01
CA THR A 375 12.21 -5.63 -16.35
C THR A 375 12.69 -4.40 -17.10
N ALA A 376 12.46 -4.36 -18.41
CA ALA A 376 12.74 -3.15 -19.21
C ALA A 376 11.93 -1.92 -18.71
N ASN A 377 10.76 -2.15 -18.12
CA ASN A 377 9.96 -1.08 -17.53
C ASN A 377 10.60 -0.53 -16.25
N THR A 378 11.00 -1.40 -15.32
CA THR A 378 11.67 -0.97 -14.08
C THR A 378 13.01 -0.31 -14.35
N ASP A 379 13.77 -0.79 -15.35
CA ASP A 379 15.00 -0.13 -15.81
C ASP A 379 14.74 1.27 -16.38
N ARG A 380 13.65 1.46 -17.14
CA ARG A 380 13.26 2.77 -17.67
C ARG A 380 12.90 3.73 -16.54
N VAL A 381 12.13 3.28 -15.55
CA VAL A 381 11.75 4.08 -14.38
C VAL A 381 12.97 4.47 -13.57
N LYS A 382 13.87 3.53 -13.27
CA LYS A 382 15.14 3.81 -12.58
C LYS A 382 15.97 4.84 -13.30
N ASN A 383 16.14 4.72 -14.61
CA ASN A 383 16.90 5.67 -15.42
C ASN A 383 16.24 7.06 -15.42
N TRP A 384 14.92 7.11 -15.39
CA TRP A 384 14.20 8.37 -15.26
C TRP A 384 14.49 9.04 -13.90
N PHE A 385 14.43 8.31 -12.79
CA PHE A 385 14.82 8.80 -11.48
C PHE A 385 16.28 9.26 -11.43
N GLN A 386 17.20 8.47 -11.99
CA GLN A 386 18.61 8.87 -12.03
C GLN A 386 18.78 10.21 -12.76
N SER A 387 18.10 10.39 -13.90
CA SER A 387 18.14 11.63 -14.65
C SER A 387 17.58 12.82 -13.86
N ALA A 388 16.50 12.63 -13.13
CA ALA A 388 15.91 13.65 -12.25
C ALA A 388 16.88 14.02 -11.12
N PHE A 389 17.54 13.05 -10.51
CA PHE A 389 18.50 13.27 -9.44
C PHE A 389 19.81 13.92 -9.93
N ASP A 390 20.26 13.56 -11.13
CA ASP A 390 21.41 14.21 -11.75
C ASP A 390 21.12 15.70 -12.02
N GLU A 391 19.91 16.03 -12.49
CA GLU A 391 19.50 17.42 -12.68
C GLU A 391 19.27 18.17 -11.35
N MET A 392 18.67 17.51 -10.36
CA MET A 392 18.51 18.05 -9.00
C MET A 392 19.85 18.44 -8.36
N THR A 393 20.87 17.63 -8.56
CA THR A 393 22.16 17.81 -7.90
C THR A 393 23.16 18.63 -8.69
N LYS A 394 22.85 19.00 -9.92
CA LYS A 394 23.74 19.79 -10.80
C LYS A 394 24.09 21.15 -10.21
N GLY A 395 25.40 21.40 -10.01
CA GLY A 395 25.90 22.63 -9.39
C GLY A 395 25.80 22.66 -7.87
N THR A 396 25.34 21.60 -7.23
CA THR A 396 25.28 21.47 -5.77
C THR A 396 26.45 20.67 -5.22
N LYS A 397 26.53 20.58 -3.89
CA LYS A 397 27.53 19.76 -3.15
C LYS A 397 27.40 18.25 -3.42
N LEU A 398 26.27 17.79 -3.99
CA LEU A 398 26.01 16.39 -4.35
C LEU A 398 26.17 16.11 -5.84
N GLN A 399 26.68 17.03 -6.64
CA GLN A 399 26.81 16.81 -8.08
C GLN A 399 27.61 15.55 -8.39
N GLY A 400 26.96 14.59 -9.09
CA GLY A 400 27.55 13.31 -9.47
C GLY A 400 27.74 12.30 -8.34
N LEU A 401 27.27 12.60 -7.13
CA LEU A 401 27.41 11.74 -5.96
C LEU A 401 26.16 10.90 -5.66
N VAL A 402 25.00 11.27 -6.17
CA VAL A 402 23.74 10.53 -5.95
C VAL A 402 23.57 9.43 -6.98
N LYS A 403 23.34 8.22 -6.53
CA LYS A 403 23.06 7.04 -7.35
C LYS A 403 21.78 6.37 -6.90
N ILE A 404 21.01 5.83 -7.86
CA ILE A 404 19.87 4.99 -7.60
C ILE A 404 20.18 3.56 -8.05
N GLU A 405 19.90 2.60 -7.19
CA GLU A 405 20.08 1.17 -7.44
C GLU A 405 18.78 0.43 -7.20
N ASP A 406 18.59 -0.71 -7.86
CA ASP A 406 17.42 -1.53 -7.66
C ASP A 406 17.55 -2.36 -6.37
N PHE A 407 16.44 -2.53 -5.66
CA PHE A 407 16.25 -3.50 -4.62
C PHE A 407 15.10 -4.42 -5.01
N ILE A 408 15.36 -5.71 -5.19
CA ILE A 408 14.31 -6.68 -5.52
C ILE A 408 13.72 -7.17 -4.20
N PHE A 409 12.47 -6.79 -3.93
CA PHE A 409 11.78 -7.18 -2.73
C PHE A 409 11.01 -8.51 -2.91
N SER A 410 10.68 -9.17 -1.80
CA SER A 410 9.75 -10.29 -1.80
C SER A 410 8.31 -9.78 -1.87
N ASP A 411 7.50 -10.31 -2.79
CA ASP A 411 6.07 -9.94 -2.93
C ASP A 411 5.27 -10.12 -1.64
N LYS A 412 5.70 -11.04 -0.77
CA LYS A 412 5.01 -11.33 0.50
C LYS A 412 5.35 -10.34 1.61
N THR A 413 6.51 -9.69 1.54
CA THR A 413 7.07 -8.89 2.64
C THR A 413 7.56 -7.51 2.20
N TRP A 414 7.14 -7.03 1.03
CA TRP A 414 7.63 -5.77 0.45
C TRP A 414 7.41 -4.57 1.40
N SER A 415 6.25 -4.48 2.05
CA SER A 415 5.93 -3.39 2.99
C SER A 415 6.75 -3.51 4.27
N GLU A 416 6.88 -4.71 4.83
CA GLU A 416 7.71 -4.97 6.00
C GLU A 416 9.18 -4.66 5.73
N GLN A 417 9.71 -5.07 4.58
CA GLN A 417 11.07 -4.74 4.17
C GLN A 417 11.26 -3.22 4.01
N PHE A 418 10.26 -2.50 3.49
CA PHE A 418 10.29 -1.05 3.41
C PHE A 418 10.23 -0.41 4.80
N GLU A 419 9.32 -0.83 5.66
CA GLU A 419 9.19 -0.33 7.03
C GLU A 419 10.46 -0.56 7.86
N ASN A 420 11.10 -1.72 7.67
CA ASN A 420 12.39 -2.04 8.27
C ASN A 420 13.56 -1.25 7.64
N GLY A 421 13.29 -0.50 6.57
CA GLY A 421 14.28 0.33 5.88
C GLY A 421 15.30 -0.46 5.09
N GLU A 422 14.98 -1.63 4.58
CA GLU A 422 15.88 -2.42 3.74
C GLU A 422 16.11 -1.76 2.38
N TYR A 423 15.17 -0.95 1.93
CA TYR A 423 15.30 -0.09 0.76
C TYR A 423 14.65 1.28 1.01
N ASP A 424 14.88 2.25 0.12
CA ASP A 424 14.67 3.66 0.42
C ASP A 424 13.46 4.28 -0.26
N LEU A 425 13.13 3.82 -1.47
CA LEU A 425 12.04 4.35 -2.28
C LEU A 425 11.15 3.21 -2.77
N CYS A 426 9.83 3.40 -2.69
CA CYS A 426 8.89 2.53 -3.37
C CYS A 426 7.63 3.31 -3.78
N PHE A 427 6.96 2.83 -4.84
CA PHE A 427 5.60 3.27 -5.10
C PHE A 427 4.61 2.51 -4.21
N GLY A 428 3.63 3.23 -3.72
CA GLY A 428 2.48 2.69 -3.01
C GLY A 428 1.19 3.29 -3.54
N ALA A 429 0.09 2.57 -3.41
CA ALA A 429 -1.23 3.04 -3.81
C ALA A 429 -2.12 3.22 -2.57
N TRP A 430 -2.83 4.34 -2.49
CA TRP A 430 -3.67 4.73 -1.34
C TRP A 430 -5.06 5.21 -1.79
#